data_2978e00663886acd943da19fcce1745f
#
_entry.id   2978e00663886acd943da19fcce1745f
#
_cell.length_a   1.000
_cell.length_b   1.000
_cell.length_c   1.000
_cell.angle_alpha   90.00
_cell.angle_beta   90.00
_cell.angle_gamma   90.00
#
_symmetry.space_group_name_H-M   'P 1'
#
loop_
_entity.id
_entity.type
_entity.pdbx_description
1 polymer ?
#
loop_
_entity_poly.entity_id
_entity_poly.type
_entity_poly.pdbx_seq_one_letter_code
_entity_poly.pdbx_strand_id
1 'polypeptide(L)'
;MSEHTRQHVSERHARQVAEAARESAWLQPSFGKQLFLGDFQLGLIHPPPPDEDLARRGEEFCARMREFCETSVSGTVIERDGKIPDEVVKGLADLGAFGMKISPEYGGLGLSYLYYNRALMIAGSVSPAIAALLSAHQSIGVPQPLALFGTDEQKRRYLPRCARGEISAFLLTEPDVGSDPARLSTTAEPSADGSEYLLNGVKLWTTNGVVADLLVVMARVPKSDGHRGGITAFVVEATADGVTVEQRNKFMGLRGLENGVTRFYQVRVPADGRIGDEGRGLKVALTTLNTGRLSLPASCAAAGKLAVKIAREWSAERVQWGRPVGEHEAVARKISFIAATAYALEAVVELSSQLADGKRQDIRIEAALAKLYCSEMGWKIVDELADPRRARLRDRRLDGRTRRAGRPGRADAARHADQPDLRGLLGDHAAVHRP
;
A
#
# COMPACT_ATOMS: atom_id res chain seq x y z
N MET A 1 -9.71 30.68 20.89
CA MET A 1 -9.45 29.23 21.08
C MET A 1 -10.73 28.64 21.64
N SER A 2 -11.61 28.09 20.77
CA SER A 2 -12.84 27.43 21.22
C SER A 2 -12.46 25.99 21.61
N GLU A 3 -12.77 25.65 22.86
CA GLU A 3 -12.74 24.26 23.34
C GLU A 3 -13.69 23.43 22.48
N HIS A 4 -13.16 22.70 21.52
CA HIS A 4 -13.90 21.65 20.85
C HIS A 4 -14.18 20.56 21.87
N THR A 5 -15.41 20.47 22.31
CA THR A 5 -15.91 19.43 23.21
C THR A 5 -15.61 18.07 22.57
N ARG A 6 -14.58 17.37 23.05
CA ARG A 6 -14.22 16.01 22.63
C ARG A 6 -15.42 15.11 22.90
N GLN A 7 -16.13 14.66 21.86
CA GLN A 7 -17.19 13.68 22.01
C GLN A 7 -16.59 12.38 22.58
N HIS A 8 -16.98 12.04 23.78
CA HIS A 8 -16.58 10.79 24.43
C HIS A 8 -17.35 9.62 23.79
N VAL A 9 -16.73 8.93 22.83
CA VAL A 9 -17.31 7.72 22.25
C VAL A 9 -17.00 6.56 23.18
N SER A 10 -18.04 5.88 23.69
CA SER A 10 -17.86 4.71 24.56
C SER A 10 -17.27 3.53 23.78
N GLU A 11 -16.49 2.67 24.45
CA GLU A 11 -15.92 1.44 23.87
C GLU A 11 -17.01 0.57 23.20
N ARG A 12 -18.15 0.43 23.85
CA ARG A 12 -19.30 -0.29 23.32
C ARG A 12 -19.80 0.30 21.99
N HIS A 13 -19.86 1.62 21.89
CA HIS A 13 -20.30 2.30 20.67
C HIS A 13 -19.25 2.14 19.55
N ALA A 14 -17.96 2.30 19.86
CA ALA A 14 -16.89 2.08 18.90
C ALA A 14 -16.90 0.65 18.33
N ARG A 15 -17.08 -0.36 19.20
CA ARG A 15 -17.24 -1.76 18.78
C ARG A 15 -18.47 -1.99 17.92
N GLN A 16 -19.64 -1.44 18.32
CA GLN A 16 -20.87 -1.56 17.54
C GLN A 16 -20.73 -0.94 16.14
N VAL A 17 -20.10 0.22 16.03
CA VAL A 17 -19.84 0.87 14.73
C VAL A 17 -18.92 0.02 13.86
N ALA A 18 -17.85 -0.54 14.45
CA ALA A 18 -16.93 -1.43 13.73
C ALA A 18 -17.62 -2.75 13.29
N GLU A 19 -18.49 -3.32 14.13
CA GLU A 19 -19.25 -4.53 13.79
C GLU A 19 -20.31 -4.27 12.72
N ALA A 20 -21.03 -3.15 12.81
CA ALA A 20 -22.02 -2.75 11.80
C ALA A 20 -21.40 -2.43 10.43
N ALA A 21 -20.10 -2.10 10.40
CA ALA A 21 -19.35 -1.86 9.18
C ALA A 21 -18.80 -3.14 8.53
N ARG A 22 -18.97 -4.31 9.17
CA ARG A 22 -18.51 -5.57 8.59
C ARG A 22 -19.41 -6.01 7.44
N GLU A 23 -18.77 -6.56 6.39
CA GLU A 23 -19.48 -7.24 5.32
C GLU A 23 -20.12 -8.52 5.85
N SER A 24 -21.36 -8.78 5.46
CA SER A 24 -22.14 -9.96 5.91
C SER A 24 -22.57 -10.90 4.80
N ALA A 25 -22.30 -10.56 3.53
CA ALA A 25 -22.83 -11.27 2.38
C ALA A 25 -21.75 -12.10 1.65
N TRP A 26 -21.26 -13.16 2.30
CA TRP A 26 -20.34 -14.11 1.69
C TRP A 26 -21.03 -15.44 1.39
N LEU A 27 -20.77 -16.00 0.20
CA LEU A 27 -21.33 -17.29 -0.21
C LEU A 27 -20.60 -18.47 0.43
N GLN A 28 -19.32 -18.29 0.75
CA GLN A 28 -18.47 -19.30 1.35
C GLN A 28 -17.77 -18.76 2.61
N PRO A 29 -17.55 -19.60 3.62
CA PRO A 29 -16.87 -19.19 4.84
C PRO A 29 -15.37 -18.93 4.60
N SER A 30 -14.73 -18.23 5.53
CA SER A 30 -13.28 -18.11 5.60
C SER A 30 -12.65 -19.46 5.96
N PHE A 31 -11.60 -19.86 5.24
CA PHE A 31 -10.79 -21.04 5.58
C PHE A 31 -10.17 -20.91 6.98
N GLY A 32 -9.56 -19.75 7.27
CA GLY A 32 -8.94 -19.50 8.57
C GLY A 32 -9.95 -19.60 9.71
N LYS A 33 -11.17 -19.09 9.53
CA LYS A 33 -12.24 -19.23 10.52
C LYS A 33 -12.62 -20.69 10.73
N GLN A 34 -12.80 -21.47 9.66
CA GLN A 34 -13.16 -22.88 9.77
C GLN A 34 -12.06 -23.69 10.45
N LEU A 35 -10.80 -23.41 10.10
CA LEU A 35 -9.65 -24.04 10.76
C LEU A 35 -9.65 -23.78 12.28
N PHE A 36 -9.91 -22.54 12.71
CA PHE A 36 -10.04 -22.20 14.13
C PHE A 36 -11.21 -22.89 14.83
N LEU A 37 -12.27 -23.20 14.10
CA LEU A 37 -13.43 -23.93 14.62
C LEU A 37 -13.25 -25.47 14.60
N GLY A 38 -12.09 -25.95 14.13
CA GLY A 38 -11.81 -27.39 14.04
C GLY A 38 -12.35 -28.04 12.78
N ASP A 39 -12.86 -27.27 11.82
CA ASP A 39 -13.43 -27.75 10.55
C ASP A 39 -12.42 -27.47 9.41
N PHE A 40 -11.58 -28.48 9.10
CA PHE A 40 -10.58 -28.36 8.05
C PHE A 40 -11.18 -28.61 6.68
N GLN A 41 -11.38 -27.54 5.90
CA GLN A 41 -11.95 -27.58 4.55
C GLN A 41 -10.89 -27.18 3.50
N LEU A 42 -10.08 -28.15 3.07
CA LEU A 42 -8.98 -27.94 2.12
C LEU A 42 -9.45 -27.30 0.80
N GLY A 43 -10.64 -27.61 0.32
CA GLY A 43 -11.20 -27.02 -0.89
C GLY A 43 -11.33 -25.50 -0.88
N LEU A 44 -11.39 -24.89 0.31
CA LEU A 44 -11.45 -23.42 0.45
C LEU A 44 -10.13 -22.71 0.10
N ILE A 45 -9.00 -23.42 0.03
CA ILE A 45 -7.68 -22.89 -0.34
C ILE A 45 -7.16 -23.44 -1.68
N HIS A 46 -8.04 -24.04 -2.48
CA HIS A 46 -7.74 -24.47 -3.83
C HIS A 46 -8.63 -23.71 -4.82
N PRO A 47 -8.37 -22.39 -5.03
CA PRO A 47 -9.10 -21.63 -6.03
C PRO A 47 -8.82 -22.17 -7.43
N PRO A 48 -9.79 -22.09 -8.36
CA PRO A 48 -9.56 -22.46 -9.74
C PRO A 48 -8.46 -21.60 -10.35
N PRO A 49 -7.74 -22.10 -11.36
CA PRO A 49 -6.78 -21.28 -12.09
C PRO A 49 -7.48 -20.07 -12.71
N PRO A 50 -6.75 -18.97 -12.94
CA PRO A 50 -7.30 -17.81 -13.63
C PRO A 50 -7.72 -18.19 -15.07
N ASP A 51 -8.70 -17.45 -15.60
CA ASP A 51 -9.08 -17.53 -17.01
C ASP A 51 -7.86 -17.29 -17.92
N GLU A 52 -7.77 -18.04 -19.04
CA GLU A 52 -6.58 -18.01 -19.92
C GLU A 52 -6.31 -16.63 -20.52
N ASP A 53 -7.36 -15.89 -20.93
CA ASP A 53 -7.19 -14.53 -21.47
C ASP A 53 -6.72 -13.56 -20.41
N LEU A 54 -7.29 -13.65 -19.21
CA LEU A 54 -6.84 -12.84 -18.06
C LEU A 54 -5.40 -13.17 -17.68
N ALA A 55 -5.02 -14.45 -17.71
CA ALA A 55 -3.66 -14.89 -17.44
C ALA A 55 -2.68 -14.32 -18.49
N ARG A 56 -2.98 -14.46 -19.77
CA ARG A 56 -2.17 -13.92 -20.87
C ARG A 56 -1.97 -12.41 -20.72
N ARG A 57 -3.05 -11.64 -20.56
CA ARG A 57 -2.99 -10.17 -20.40
C ARG A 57 -2.20 -9.77 -19.15
N GLY A 58 -2.36 -10.53 -18.08
CA GLY A 58 -1.63 -10.29 -16.83
C GLY A 58 -0.13 -10.53 -16.96
N GLU A 59 0.28 -11.62 -17.61
CA GLU A 59 1.70 -11.92 -17.86
C GLU A 59 2.33 -10.89 -18.82
N GLU A 60 1.61 -10.51 -19.89
CA GLU A 60 2.08 -9.46 -20.82
C GLU A 60 2.31 -8.13 -20.08
N PHE A 61 1.38 -7.74 -19.20
CA PHE A 61 1.54 -6.54 -18.41
C PHE A 61 2.73 -6.65 -17.43
N CYS A 62 2.86 -7.78 -16.74
CA CYS A 62 4.00 -8.03 -15.83
C CYS A 62 5.34 -7.98 -16.57
N ALA A 63 5.42 -8.49 -17.80
CA ALA A 63 6.63 -8.41 -18.63
C ALA A 63 6.96 -6.94 -18.96
N ARG A 64 6.00 -6.15 -19.42
CA ARG A 64 6.17 -4.71 -19.70
C ARG A 64 6.55 -3.91 -18.44
N MET A 65 5.93 -4.21 -17.31
CA MET A 65 6.27 -3.58 -16.02
C MET A 65 7.72 -3.88 -15.63
N ARG A 66 8.18 -5.12 -15.83
CA ARG A 66 9.57 -5.50 -15.55
C ARG A 66 10.55 -4.75 -16.44
N GLU A 67 10.32 -4.74 -17.74
CA GLU A 67 11.14 -4.01 -18.70
C GLU A 67 11.22 -2.52 -18.33
N PHE A 68 10.09 -1.89 -18.03
CA PHE A 68 10.06 -0.48 -17.60
C PHE A 68 10.86 -0.26 -16.30
N CYS A 69 10.68 -1.12 -15.31
CA CYS A 69 11.41 -1.01 -14.04
C CYS A 69 12.92 -1.20 -14.21
N GLU A 70 13.35 -2.12 -15.09
CA GLU A 70 14.77 -2.39 -15.33
C GLU A 70 15.44 -1.28 -16.15
N THR A 71 14.74 -0.67 -17.10
CA THR A 71 15.31 0.30 -18.03
C THR A 71 15.16 1.75 -17.57
N SER A 72 14.09 2.08 -16.85
CA SER A 72 13.68 3.46 -16.61
C SER A 72 13.66 3.86 -15.13
N VAL A 73 13.84 2.91 -14.20
CA VAL A 73 13.72 3.19 -12.76
C VAL A 73 15.03 2.94 -12.02
N SER A 74 15.52 3.94 -11.31
CA SER A 74 16.62 3.78 -10.35
C SER A 74 16.10 3.97 -8.92
N GLY A 75 15.95 2.86 -8.18
CA GLY A 75 15.56 2.89 -6.77
C GLY A 75 16.52 3.68 -5.89
N THR A 76 17.84 3.63 -6.21
CA THR A 76 18.87 4.40 -5.50
C THR A 76 18.70 5.91 -5.67
N VAL A 77 18.32 6.37 -6.88
CA VAL A 77 18.04 7.79 -7.14
C VAL A 77 16.82 8.22 -6.34
N ILE A 78 15.74 7.43 -6.37
CA ILE A 78 14.51 7.71 -5.61
C ILE A 78 14.81 7.82 -4.11
N GLU A 79 15.56 6.87 -3.54
CA GLU A 79 15.90 6.91 -2.11
C GLU A 79 16.86 8.05 -1.76
N ARG A 80 17.83 8.37 -2.63
CA ARG A 80 18.76 9.51 -2.43
C ARG A 80 18.03 10.84 -2.44
N ASP A 81 17.20 11.06 -3.48
CA ASP A 81 16.58 12.36 -3.74
C ASP A 81 15.27 12.52 -2.93
N GLY A 82 14.72 11.40 -2.44
CA GLY A 82 13.49 11.40 -1.65
C GLY A 82 12.26 11.77 -2.47
N LYS A 83 12.28 11.51 -3.78
CA LYS A 83 11.17 11.76 -4.71
C LYS A 83 11.20 10.70 -5.82
N ILE A 84 10.04 10.27 -6.29
CA ILE A 84 9.91 9.54 -7.55
C ILE A 84 9.99 10.58 -8.68
N PRO A 85 10.91 10.45 -9.65
CA PRO A 85 11.02 11.39 -10.76
C PRO A 85 9.71 11.49 -11.57
N ASP A 86 9.38 12.68 -12.05
CA ASP A 86 8.12 12.94 -12.75
C ASP A 86 8.03 12.13 -14.06
N GLU A 87 9.17 11.89 -14.73
CA GLU A 87 9.25 11.02 -15.91
C GLU A 87 8.94 9.55 -15.58
N VAL A 88 9.27 9.08 -14.39
CA VAL A 88 8.91 7.73 -13.92
C VAL A 88 7.42 7.65 -13.66
N VAL A 89 6.82 8.64 -13.00
CA VAL A 89 5.37 8.71 -12.76
C VAL A 89 4.62 8.74 -14.09
N LYS A 90 5.08 9.57 -15.05
CA LYS A 90 4.51 9.61 -16.40
C LYS A 90 4.64 8.28 -17.12
N GLY A 91 5.80 7.64 -17.08
CA GLY A 91 6.02 6.32 -17.71
C GLY A 91 5.12 5.23 -17.11
N LEU A 92 4.87 5.26 -15.80
CA LEU A 92 3.90 4.37 -15.15
C LEU A 92 2.46 4.63 -15.63
N ALA A 93 2.09 5.89 -15.86
CA ALA A 93 0.80 6.25 -16.41
C ALA A 93 0.65 5.77 -17.87
N ASP A 94 1.65 6.03 -18.71
CA ASP A 94 1.70 5.60 -20.12
C ASP A 94 1.67 4.06 -20.24
N LEU A 95 2.26 3.33 -19.28
CA LEU A 95 2.19 1.88 -19.17
C LEU A 95 0.78 1.36 -18.80
N GLY A 96 -0.07 2.21 -18.20
CA GLY A 96 -1.37 1.86 -17.64
C GLY A 96 -1.32 1.35 -16.18
N ALA A 97 -0.20 1.57 -15.50
CA ALA A 97 0.00 1.06 -14.14
C ALA A 97 -0.97 1.64 -13.10
N PHE A 98 -1.49 2.84 -13.31
CA PHE A 98 -2.51 3.44 -12.45
C PHE A 98 -3.91 2.84 -12.65
N GLY A 99 -4.15 2.16 -13.78
CA GLY A 99 -5.42 1.52 -14.12
C GLY A 99 -5.44 0.00 -13.99
N MET A 100 -4.44 -0.64 -13.37
CA MET A 100 -4.32 -2.11 -13.34
C MET A 100 -5.61 -2.83 -12.94
N LYS A 101 -6.29 -2.38 -11.88
CA LYS A 101 -7.53 -2.98 -11.35
C LYS A 101 -8.82 -2.34 -11.88
N ILE A 102 -8.72 -1.17 -12.47
CA ILE A 102 -9.88 -0.46 -13.03
C ILE A 102 -10.42 -1.22 -14.23
N SER A 103 -11.75 -1.37 -14.31
CA SER A 103 -12.38 -2.07 -15.43
C SER A 103 -12.03 -1.44 -16.79
N PRO A 104 -11.87 -2.24 -17.86
CA PRO A 104 -11.70 -1.73 -19.22
C PRO A 104 -12.81 -0.78 -19.66
N GLU A 105 -14.02 -0.94 -19.17
CA GLU A 105 -15.14 -0.01 -19.40
C GLU A 105 -14.80 1.44 -19.03
N TYR A 106 -13.92 1.63 -18.02
CA TYR A 106 -13.44 2.93 -17.56
C TYR A 106 -11.99 3.23 -17.98
N GLY A 107 -11.48 2.52 -18.98
CA GLY A 107 -10.14 2.74 -19.53
C GLY A 107 -9.01 2.11 -18.73
N GLY A 108 -9.29 1.24 -17.79
CA GLY A 108 -8.30 0.47 -17.06
C GLY A 108 -7.94 -0.86 -17.73
N LEU A 109 -7.08 -1.64 -17.07
CA LEU A 109 -6.61 -2.93 -17.58
C LEU A 109 -7.45 -4.11 -17.09
N GLY A 110 -8.25 -3.96 -16.03
CA GLY A 110 -9.08 -5.01 -15.47
C GLY A 110 -8.32 -6.25 -15.01
N LEU A 111 -7.09 -6.08 -14.53
CA LEU A 111 -6.28 -7.19 -14.03
C LEU A 111 -6.87 -7.75 -12.72
N SER A 112 -6.67 -9.04 -12.52
CA SER A 112 -6.99 -9.71 -11.26
C SER A 112 -6.07 -9.27 -10.12
N TYR A 113 -6.42 -9.59 -8.88
CA TYR A 113 -5.56 -9.38 -7.71
C TYR A 113 -4.23 -10.11 -7.85
N LEU A 114 -4.22 -11.30 -8.45
CA LEU A 114 -3.00 -12.07 -8.69
C LEU A 114 -2.00 -11.27 -9.53
N TYR A 115 -2.41 -10.81 -10.70
CA TYR A 115 -1.52 -10.08 -11.62
C TYR A 115 -1.21 -8.67 -11.14
N TYR A 116 -2.15 -8.02 -10.49
CA TYR A 116 -1.92 -6.75 -9.80
C TYR A 116 -0.81 -6.88 -8.73
N ASN A 117 -0.88 -7.88 -7.87
CA ASN A 117 0.12 -8.09 -6.83
C ASN A 117 1.46 -8.56 -7.40
N ARG A 118 1.48 -9.36 -8.48
CA ARG A 118 2.71 -9.67 -9.22
C ARG A 118 3.38 -8.41 -9.79
N ALA A 119 2.61 -7.50 -10.38
CA ALA A 119 3.12 -6.21 -10.85
C ALA A 119 3.66 -5.35 -9.70
N LEU A 120 3.00 -5.33 -8.55
CA LEU A 120 3.51 -4.66 -7.34
C LEU A 120 4.80 -5.30 -6.81
N MET A 121 4.96 -6.63 -6.88
CA MET A 121 6.22 -7.30 -6.54
C MET A 121 7.36 -6.86 -7.47
N ILE A 122 7.08 -6.75 -8.76
CA ILE A 122 8.08 -6.26 -9.75
C ILE A 122 8.49 -4.83 -9.40
N ALA A 123 7.54 -3.92 -9.27
CA ALA A 123 7.81 -2.52 -8.92
C ALA A 123 8.54 -2.39 -7.57
N GLY A 124 8.10 -3.14 -6.56
CA GLY A 124 8.66 -3.14 -5.20
C GLY A 124 10.08 -3.70 -5.12
N SER A 125 10.47 -4.59 -6.04
CA SER A 125 11.83 -5.11 -6.13
C SER A 125 12.84 -4.06 -6.58
N VAL A 126 12.42 -3.02 -7.29
CA VAL A 126 13.25 -1.91 -7.77
C VAL A 126 13.10 -0.69 -6.86
N SER A 127 11.85 -0.30 -6.55
CA SER A 127 11.56 0.79 -5.62
C SER A 127 10.28 0.53 -4.84
N PRO A 128 10.39 0.37 -3.50
CA PRO A 128 9.22 0.22 -2.65
C PRO A 128 8.31 1.45 -2.65
N ALA A 129 8.87 2.64 -2.90
CA ALA A 129 8.08 3.87 -3.01
C ALA A 129 7.10 3.81 -4.20
N ILE A 130 7.51 3.21 -5.34
CA ILE A 130 6.61 3.02 -6.50
C ILE A 130 5.50 2.01 -6.17
N ALA A 131 5.85 0.88 -5.54
CA ALA A 131 4.83 -0.08 -5.11
C ALA A 131 3.82 0.56 -4.14
N ALA A 132 4.29 1.40 -3.21
CA ALA A 132 3.44 2.12 -2.29
C ALA A 132 2.55 3.17 -2.98
N LEU A 133 3.10 3.94 -3.95
CA LEU A 133 2.33 4.88 -4.77
C LEU A 133 1.17 4.18 -5.47
N LEU A 134 1.46 3.11 -6.22
CA LEU A 134 0.46 2.36 -6.99
C LEU A 134 -0.54 1.64 -6.09
N SER A 135 -0.06 1.06 -4.98
CA SER A 135 -0.91 0.36 -4.02
C SER A 135 -1.87 1.31 -3.32
N ALA A 136 -1.40 2.44 -2.80
CA ALA A 136 -2.26 3.42 -2.16
C ALA A 136 -3.30 3.99 -3.13
N HIS A 137 -2.91 4.26 -4.38
CA HIS A 137 -3.82 4.73 -5.41
C HIS A 137 -4.94 3.71 -5.70
N GLN A 138 -4.61 2.45 -5.99
CA GLN A 138 -5.57 1.48 -6.50
C GLN A 138 -6.27 0.64 -5.46
N SER A 139 -5.64 0.39 -4.31
CA SER A 139 -6.19 -0.51 -3.30
C SER A 139 -7.04 0.19 -2.26
N ILE A 140 -6.79 1.48 -2.01
CA ILE A 140 -7.53 2.26 -1.02
C ILE A 140 -7.95 3.64 -1.52
N GLY A 141 -7.27 4.21 -2.50
CA GLY A 141 -7.62 5.48 -3.12
C GLY A 141 -9.00 5.46 -3.82
N VAL A 142 -9.29 6.48 -4.60
CA VAL A 142 -10.60 6.67 -5.25
C VAL A 142 -11.09 5.45 -6.05
N PRO A 143 -10.25 4.69 -6.79
CA PRO A 143 -10.74 3.57 -7.59
C PRO A 143 -11.47 2.49 -6.78
N GLN A 144 -10.95 2.11 -5.62
CA GLN A 144 -11.49 0.97 -4.88
C GLN A 144 -12.85 1.29 -4.21
N PRO A 145 -13.02 2.36 -3.42
CA PRO A 145 -14.32 2.69 -2.85
C PRO A 145 -15.37 3.01 -3.91
N LEU A 146 -15.02 3.63 -5.04
CA LEU A 146 -15.98 3.85 -6.12
C LEU A 146 -16.39 2.56 -6.82
N ALA A 147 -15.46 1.62 -7.05
CA ALA A 147 -15.81 0.31 -7.60
C ALA A 147 -16.83 -0.44 -6.73
N LEU A 148 -16.73 -0.29 -5.40
CA LEU A 148 -17.56 -1.01 -4.44
C LEU A 148 -18.87 -0.29 -4.09
N PHE A 149 -18.86 1.05 -4.00
CA PHE A 149 -19.95 1.83 -3.41
C PHE A 149 -20.35 3.05 -4.25
N GLY A 150 -19.62 3.37 -5.32
CA GLY A 150 -19.90 4.51 -6.16
C GLY A 150 -21.12 4.30 -7.05
N THR A 151 -21.81 5.39 -7.41
CA THR A 151 -22.82 5.39 -8.47
C THR A 151 -22.17 5.22 -9.84
N ASP A 152 -22.94 4.87 -10.86
CA ASP A 152 -22.39 4.73 -12.21
C ASP A 152 -21.92 6.08 -12.79
N GLU A 153 -22.54 7.20 -12.39
CA GLU A 153 -22.10 8.56 -12.72
C GLU A 153 -20.73 8.84 -12.12
N GLN A 154 -20.54 8.53 -10.82
CA GLN A 154 -19.25 8.69 -10.15
C GLN A 154 -18.17 7.82 -10.79
N LYS A 155 -18.47 6.57 -11.11
CA LYS A 155 -17.52 5.67 -11.79
C LYS A 155 -17.13 6.23 -13.16
N ARG A 156 -18.08 6.66 -13.99
CA ARG A 156 -17.82 7.26 -15.29
C ARG A 156 -17.03 8.57 -15.19
N ARG A 157 -17.22 9.36 -14.14
CA ARG A 157 -16.53 10.64 -13.93
C ARG A 157 -15.09 10.45 -13.48
N TYR A 158 -14.84 9.60 -12.49
CA TYR A 158 -13.57 9.55 -11.77
C TYR A 158 -12.66 8.41 -12.19
N LEU A 159 -13.19 7.21 -12.50
CA LEU A 159 -12.34 6.05 -12.79
C LEU A 159 -11.49 6.23 -14.06
N PRO A 160 -11.98 6.83 -15.17
CA PRO A 160 -11.12 7.10 -16.32
C PRO A 160 -9.97 8.08 -16.02
N ARG A 161 -10.17 9.04 -15.12
CA ARG A 161 -9.13 9.98 -14.67
C ARG A 161 -8.03 9.23 -13.92
N CYS A 162 -8.44 8.42 -12.95
CA CYS A 162 -7.53 7.55 -12.20
C CYS A 162 -6.74 6.59 -13.12
N ALA A 163 -7.41 5.97 -14.09
CA ALA A 163 -6.76 5.03 -15.02
C ALA A 163 -5.68 5.70 -15.88
N ARG A 164 -5.85 6.98 -16.22
CA ARG A 164 -4.88 7.78 -16.99
C ARG A 164 -3.72 8.35 -16.17
N GLY A 165 -3.73 8.17 -14.84
CA GLY A 165 -2.61 8.57 -13.98
C GLY A 165 -2.91 9.76 -13.05
N GLU A 166 -4.14 10.27 -12.97
CA GLU A 166 -4.50 11.17 -11.88
C GLU A 166 -4.40 10.40 -10.56
N ILE A 167 -3.51 10.90 -9.70
CA ILE A 167 -3.15 10.21 -8.46
C ILE A 167 -4.25 10.41 -7.43
N SER A 168 -4.58 9.35 -6.70
CA SER A 168 -5.56 9.44 -5.62
C SER A 168 -4.99 9.04 -4.26
N ALA A 169 -5.59 9.60 -3.20
CA ALA A 169 -5.23 9.36 -1.82
C ALA A 169 -6.45 9.05 -0.96
N PHE A 170 -6.22 8.37 0.18
CA PHE A 170 -7.24 7.97 1.15
C PHE A 170 -6.99 8.62 2.51
N LEU A 171 -7.96 9.40 3.00
CA LEU A 171 -7.83 10.28 4.15
C LEU A 171 -8.80 9.86 5.27
N LEU A 172 -8.32 9.03 6.20
CA LEU A 172 -9.06 8.58 7.37
C LEU A 172 -8.46 9.10 8.67
N THR A 173 -7.16 8.89 8.86
CA THR A 173 -6.41 9.15 10.09
C THR A 173 -6.32 10.65 10.40
N GLU A 174 -6.43 11.01 11.68
CA GLU A 174 -6.30 12.36 12.20
C GLU A 174 -5.27 12.38 13.35
N PRO A 175 -4.78 13.56 13.80
CA PRO A 175 -3.77 13.63 14.86
C PRO A 175 -4.10 12.83 16.12
N ASP A 176 -5.38 12.83 16.54
CA ASP A 176 -5.84 12.11 17.74
C ASP A 176 -6.65 10.84 17.41
N VAL A 177 -6.69 10.41 16.13
CA VAL A 177 -7.54 9.31 15.66
C VAL A 177 -6.78 8.38 14.71
N GLY A 178 -6.35 7.24 15.24
CA GLY A 178 -5.70 6.17 14.49
C GLY A 178 -6.47 4.86 14.57
N SER A 179 -6.26 4.09 15.65
CA SER A 179 -6.87 2.76 15.82
C SER A 179 -8.37 2.80 16.09
N ASP A 180 -8.91 3.94 16.50
CA ASP A 180 -10.36 4.15 16.71
C ASP A 180 -10.91 5.22 15.75
N PRO A 181 -11.17 4.86 14.48
CA PRO A 181 -11.67 5.81 13.49
C PRO A 181 -13.10 6.30 13.77
N ALA A 182 -13.84 5.66 14.67
CA ALA A 182 -15.16 6.14 15.09
C ALA A 182 -15.11 7.53 15.77
N ARG A 183 -13.92 7.94 16.24
CA ARG A 183 -13.70 9.23 16.93
C ARG A 183 -13.29 10.38 16.01
N LEU A 184 -13.24 10.17 14.71
CA LEU A 184 -12.78 11.24 13.80
C LEU A 184 -13.58 12.54 13.99
N SER A 185 -12.86 13.65 13.88
CA SER A 185 -13.33 15.00 14.18
C SER A 185 -13.53 15.88 12.96
N THR A 186 -12.97 15.50 11.79
CA THR A 186 -13.25 16.19 10.53
C THR A 186 -14.76 16.22 10.29
N THR A 187 -15.32 17.39 10.03
CA THR A 187 -16.76 17.60 9.81
C THR A 187 -17.08 17.81 8.33
N ALA A 188 -18.29 17.47 7.94
CA ALA A 188 -18.89 17.80 6.65
C ALA A 188 -20.29 18.34 6.91
N GLU A 189 -20.44 19.64 6.98
CA GLU A 189 -21.71 20.30 7.27
C GLU A 189 -22.51 20.48 5.96
N PRO A 190 -23.76 19.94 5.87
CA PRO A 190 -24.58 20.11 4.68
C PRO A 190 -25.00 21.60 4.52
N SER A 191 -25.04 22.09 3.30
CA SER A 191 -25.64 23.40 2.97
C SER A 191 -27.15 23.38 3.19
N ALA A 192 -27.74 24.55 3.37
CA ALA A 192 -29.17 24.69 3.65
C ALA A 192 -30.07 24.11 2.54
N ASP A 193 -29.61 24.12 1.30
CA ASP A 193 -30.31 23.56 0.13
C ASP A 193 -29.95 22.09 -0.17
N GLY A 194 -29.01 21.50 0.62
CA GLY A 194 -28.57 20.12 0.45
C GLY A 194 -27.74 19.86 -0.80
N SER A 195 -27.31 20.88 -1.54
CA SER A 195 -26.56 20.73 -2.78
C SER A 195 -25.08 20.42 -2.56
N GLU A 196 -24.53 20.75 -1.41
CA GLU A 196 -23.11 20.58 -1.08
C GLU A 196 -22.86 20.35 0.41
N TYR A 197 -21.63 19.96 0.73
CA TYR A 197 -21.12 19.87 2.10
C TYR A 197 -19.89 20.77 2.27
N LEU A 198 -19.76 21.37 3.45
CA LEU A 198 -18.58 22.15 3.86
C LEU A 198 -17.68 21.31 4.75
N LEU A 199 -16.51 20.93 4.25
CA LEU A 199 -15.55 20.11 4.98
C LEU A 199 -14.59 20.97 5.78
N ASN A 200 -14.38 20.60 7.06
CA ASN A 200 -13.40 21.20 7.95
C ASN A 200 -12.68 20.13 8.76
N GLY A 201 -11.34 20.19 8.83
CA GLY A 201 -10.53 19.26 9.62
C GLY A 201 -9.11 19.11 9.15
N VAL A 202 -8.39 18.16 9.78
CA VAL A 202 -7.00 17.85 9.43
C VAL A 202 -6.83 16.34 9.33
N LYS A 203 -6.22 15.89 8.26
CA LYS A 203 -5.88 14.49 8.02
C LYS A 203 -4.37 14.29 8.07
N LEU A 204 -3.95 13.17 8.66
CA LEU A 204 -2.58 12.83 8.94
C LEU A 204 -2.19 11.50 8.27
N TRP A 205 -0.90 11.34 7.97
CA TRP A 205 -0.34 10.14 7.35
C TRP A 205 -0.96 9.78 6.00
N THR A 206 -1.30 10.80 5.22
CA THR A 206 -1.97 10.64 3.93
C THR A 206 -0.96 10.24 2.86
N THR A 207 -0.89 8.95 2.55
CA THR A 207 -0.08 8.42 1.45
C THR A 207 -0.63 8.92 0.12
N ASN A 208 0.24 9.40 -0.75
CA ASN A 208 -0.03 10.14 -1.99
C ASN A 208 -0.65 11.54 -1.77
N GLY A 209 -1.02 11.93 -0.55
CA GLY A 209 -1.77 13.17 -0.30
C GLY A 209 -1.06 14.45 -0.70
N VAL A 210 0.27 14.41 -0.84
CA VAL A 210 1.06 15.58 -1.27
C VAL A 210 0.94 15.85 -2.77
N VAL A 211 0.71 14.80 -3.57
CA VAL A 211 0.69 14.85 -5.04
C VAL A 211 -0.63 14.38 -5.65
N ALA A 212 -1.63 14.11 -4.81
CA ALA A 212 -2.92 13.62 -5.27
C ALA A 212 -3.69 14.69 -6.04
N ASP A 213 -4.41 14.23 -7.07
CA ASP A 213 -5.44 15.00 -7.79
C ASP A 213 -6.81 14.79 -7.16
N LEU A 214 -7.06 13.58 -6.63
CA LEU A 214 -8.33 13.15 -6.05
C LEU A 214 -8.14 12.59 -4.65
N LEU A 215 -9.04 12.95 -3.73
CA LEU A 215 -8.98 12.53 -2.33
C LEU A 215 -10.27 11.78 -1.96
N VAL A 216 -10.14 10.62 -1.28
CA VAL A 216 -11.26 10.03 -0.54
C VAL A 216 -11.17 10.48 0.90
N VAL A 217 -12.12 11.27 1.35
CA VAL A 217 -12.12 11.89 2.67
C VAL A 217 -13.25 11.34 3.52
N MET A 218 -12.90 10.84 4.72
CA MET A 218 -13.89 10.47 5.73
C MET A 218 -14.16 11.68 6.62
N ALA A 219 -15.42 12.11 6.68
CA ALA A 219 -15.85 13.24 7.51
C ALA A 219 -17.18 12.92 8.22
N ARG A 220 -17.43 13.58 9.33
CA ARG A 220 -18.65 13.44 10.13
C ARG A 220 -19.68 14.45 9.66
N VAL A 221 -20.82 13.96 9.19
CA VAL A 221 -22.01 14.78 8.95
C VAL A 221 -22.76 14.92 10.28
N PRO A 222 -23.14 16.13 10.72
CA PRO A 222 -24.01 16.34 11.88
C PRO A 222 -25.39 15.74 11.62
N LYS A 223 -26.03 15.22 12.69
CA LYS A 223 -27.43 14.82 12.60
C LYS A 223 -28.31 16.08 12.64
N SER A 224 -29.17 16.25 11.65
CA SER A 224 -30.13 17.37 11.53
C SER A 224 -31.35 16.95 10.72
N ASP A 225 -32.30 17.84 10.54
CA ASP A 225 -33.48 17.58 9.69
C ASP A 225 -33.00 17.27 8.25
N GLY A 226 -33.48 16.15 7.72
CA GLY A 226 -33.09 15.64 6.40
C GLY A 226 -31.73 14.92 6.36
N HIS A 227 -30.93 14.93 7.45
CA HIS A 227 -29.62 14.30 7.52
C HIS A 227 -29.55 13.26 8.65
N ARG A 228 -29.24 12.01 8.26
CA ARG A 228 -29.03 10.91 9.19
C ARG A 228 -27.86 11.15 10.13
N GLY A 229 -26.84 11.85 9.63
CA GLY A 229 -25.58 12.07 10.32
C GLY A 229 -24.65 10.86 10.33
N GLY A 230 -23.46 11.03 10.89
CA GLY A 230 -22.45 10.00 11.05
C GLY A 230 -21.29 10.13 10.06
N ILE A 231 -20.33 9.20 10.16
CA ILE A 231 -19.14 9.21 9.30
C ILE A 231 -19.55 8.87 7.88
N THR A 232 -19.18 9.74 6.94
CA THR A 232 -19.55 9.68 5.53
C THR A 232 -18.30 9.82 4.69
N ALA A 233 -18.24 9.16 3.54
CA ALA A 233 -17.12 9.18 2.60
C ALA A 233 -17.41 10.13 1.44
N PHE A 234 -16.40 10.91 1.03
CA PHE A 234 -16.50 11.88 -0.05
C PHE A 234 -15.34 11.75 -1.03
N VAL A 235 -15.60 11.95 -2.33
CA VAL A 235 -14.55 12.29 -3.30
C VAL A 235 -14.38 13.80 -3.29
N VAL A 236 -13.15 14.26 -3.11
CA VAL A 236 -12.79 15.68 -3.07
C VAL A 236 -11.69 15.92 -4.10
N GLU A 237 -11.83 16.97 -4.91
CA GLU A 237 -10.75 17.45 -5.78
C GLU A 237 -9.65 18.03 -4.90
N ALA A 238 -8.40 17.60 -5.09
CA ALA A 238 -7.30 18.10 -4.26
C ALA A 238 -6.98 19.59 -4.51
N THR A 239 -7.43 20.11 -5.65
CA THR A 239 -7.31 21.52 -6.02
C THR A 239 -8.47 22.39 -5.56
N ALA A 240 -9.45 21.82 -4.83
CA ALA A 240 -10.59 22.60 -4.32
C ALA A 240 -10.11 23.68 -3.34
N ASP A 241 -10.75 24.84 -3.41
CA ASP A 241 -10.46 25.95 -2.49
C ASP A 241 -10.60 25.48 -1.03
N GLY A 242 -9.59 25.81 -0.21
CA GLY A 242 -9.52 25.42 1.20
C GLY A 242 -8.84 24.07 1.46
N VAL A 243 -8.43 23.31 0.45
CA VAL A 243 -7.56 22.14 0.62
C VAL A 243 -6.11 22.62 0.65
N THR A 244 -5.36 22.25 1.69
CA THR A 244 -3.95 22.63 1.86
C THR A 244 -3.12 21.47 2.35
N VAL A 245 -2.01 21.21 1.67
CA VAL A 245 -0.96 20.31 2.17
C VAL A 245 -0.08 21.12 3.12
N GLU A 246 -0.21 20.88 4.43
CA GLU A 246 0.54 21.63 5.45
C GLU A 246 1.97 21.12 5.63
N GLN A 247 2.17 19.82 5.44
CA GLN A 247 3.46 19.18 5.65
C GLN A 247 3.61 17.96 4.76
N ARG A 248 4.81 17.79 4.21
CA ARG A 248 5.28 16.53 3.66
C ARG A 248 6.09 15.79 4.73
N ASN A 249 5.72 14.56 5.03
CA ASN A 249 6.41 13.73 6.02
C ASN A 249 7.72 13.20 5.44
N LYS A 250 8.76 13.17 6.28
CA LYS A 250 10.08 12.61 5.94
C LYS A 250 10.28 11.33 6.72
N PHE A 251 10.28 10.22 6.03
CA PHE A 251 10.48 8.90 6.61
C PHE A 251 11.97 8.48 6.58
N MET A 252 12.33 7.58 7.47
CA MET A 252 13.66 6.95 7.49
C MET A 252 13.86 6.04 6.28
N GLY A 253 12.82 5.29 5.89
CA GLY A 253 12.72 4.52 4.64
C GLY A 253 11.58 5.02 3.76
N LEU A 254 11.36 4.42 2.59
CA LEU A 254 10.34 4.85 1.63
C LEU A 254 10.43 6.37 1.32
N ARG A 255 11.63 6.88 1.17
CA ARG A 255 11.88 8.33 1.11
C ARG A 255 11.22 9.00 -0.07
N GLY A 256 11.00 8.25 -1.16
CA GLY A 256 10.24 8.72 -2.33
C GLY A 256 8.73 8.76 -2.15
N LEU A 257 8.20 8.35 -0.98
CA LEU A 257 6.77 8.34 -0.74
C LEU A 257 6.24 9.74 -0.45
N GLU A 258 5.23 10.17 -1.19
CA GLU A 258 4.56 11.46 -1.03
C GLU A 258 3.44 11.34 0.03
N ASN A 259 3.83 11.40 1.30
CA ASN A 259 2.93 11.31 2.44
C ASN A 259 2.92 12.63 3.20
N GLY A 260 1.75 13.04 3.70
CA GLY A 260 1.64 14.37 4.30
C GLY A 260 0.51 14.56 5.29
N VAL A 261 0.38 15.80 5.71
CA VAL A 261 -0.72 16.36 6.49
C VAL A 261 -1.55 17.22 5.56
N THR A 262 -2.85 16.96 5.49
CA THR A 262 -3.80 17.69 4.65
C THR A 262 -4.84 18.38 5.51
N ARG A 263 -4.99 19.69 5.36
CA ARG A 263 -6.03 20.51 6.01
C ARG A 263 -7.17 20.79 5.05
N PHE A 264 -8.36 20.78 5.58
CA PHE A 264 -9.60 21.23 4.96
C PHE A 264 -10.14 22.42 5.74
N TYR A 265 -10.34 23.53 5.08
CA TYR A 265 -10.94 24.72 5.65
C TYR A 265 -12.06 25.25 4.73
N GLN A 266 -13.33 25.07 5.16
CA GLN A 266 -14.51 25.46 4.39
C GLN A 266 -14.52 24.92 2.95
N VAL A 267 -14.02 23.70 2.75
CA VAL A 267 -13.95 23.07 1.43
C VAL A 267 -15.34 22.66 0.98
N ARG A 268 -15.79 23.18 -0.15
CA ARG A 268 -17.07 22.86 -0.76
C ARG A 268 -16.99 21.56 -1.52
N VAL A 269 -17.83 20.60 -1.16
CA VAL A 269 -17.93 19.31 -1.84
C VAL A 269 -19.35 19.11 -2.31
N PRO A 270 -19.62 19.00 -3.62
CA PRO A 270 -20.95 18.74 -4.14
C PRO A 270 -21.59 17.48 -3.52
N ALA A 271 -22.88 17.47 -3.36
CA ALA A 271 -23.59 16.32 -2.76
C ALA A 271 -23.39 15.02 -3.55
N ASP A 272 -23.17 15.09 -4.86
CA ASP A 272 -22.84 13.97 -5.72
C ASP A 272 -21.39 13.44 -5.53
N GLY A 273 -20.54 14.16 -4.79
CA GLY A 273 -19.24 13.69 -4.34
C GLY A 273 -19.29 12.68 -3.19
N ARG A 274 -20.46 12.47 -2.56
CA ARG A 274 -20.65 11.49 -1.48
C ARG A 274 -20.59 10.05 -2.00
N ILE A 275 -19.76 9.22 -1.42
CA ILE A 275 -19.62 7.80 -1.77
C ILE A 275 -20.55 6.96 -0.88
N GLY A 276 -21.51 6.29 -1.48
CA GLY A 276 -22.52 5.50 -0.77
C GLY A 276 -23.47 6.34 0.10
N ASP A 277 -24.12 5.70 1.07
CA ASP A 277 -25.10 6.36 1.93
C ASP A 277 -24.44 7.23 3.01
N GLU A 278 -25.12 8.30 3.39
CA GLU A 278 -24.75 9.14 4.54
C GLU A 278 -24.68 8.31 5.84
N GLY A 279 -23.62 8.53 6.61
CA GLY A 279 -23.37 7.78 7.85
C GLY A 279 -22.82 6.36 7.63
N ARG A 280 -22.53 5.95 6.40
CA ARG A 280 -21.96 4.65 6.07
C ARG A 280 -20.48 4.71 5.69
N GLY A 281 -19.83 5.87 5.82
CA GLY A 281 -18.42 6.07 5.42
C GLY A 281 -17.44 5.15 6.13
N LEU A 282 -17.68 4.77 7.38
CA LEU A 282 -16.80 3.82 8.06
C LEU A 282 -16.92 2.41 7.46
N LYS A 283 -18.11 1.99 7.00
CA LYS A 283 -18.26 0.75 6.24
C LYS A 283 -17.48 0.81 4.93
N VAL A 284 -17.60 1.93 4.19
CA VAL A 284 -16.80 2.17 2.96
C VAL A 284 -15.32 2.05 3.27
N ALA A 285 -14.83 2.72 4.31
CA ALA A 285 -13.42 2.71 4.69
C ALA A 285 -12.91 1.31 5.05
N LEU A 286 -13.59 0.59 5.95
CA LEU A 286 -13.14 -0.71 6.45
C LEU A 286 -13.20 -1.79 5.36
N THR A 287 -14.24 -1.78 4.50
CA THR A 287 -14.33 -2.71 3.37
C THR A 287 -13.20 -2.46 2.36
N THR A 288 -12.93 -1.19 2.04
CA THR A 288 -11.81 -0.80 1.17
C THR A 288 -10.47 -1.26 1.74
N LEU A 289 -10.23 -1.05 3.04
CA LEU A 289 -8.99 -1.46 3.71
C LEU A 289 -8.81 -2.98 3.76
N ASN A 290 -9.86 -3.80 3.75
CA ASN A 290 -9.74 -5.25 3.72
C ASN A 290 -9.01 -5.74 2.46
N THR A 291 -9.38 -5.22 1.30
CA THR A 291 -8.70 -5.54 0.03
C THR A 291 -7.33 -4.87 -0.08
N GLY A 292 -7.15 -3.69 0.51
CA GLY A 292 -5.87 -2.99 0.58
C GLY A 292 -4.78 -3.80 1.32
N ARG A 293 -5.17 -4.65 2.27
CA ARG A 293 -4.23 -5.52 3.00
C ARG A 293 -3.52 -6.54 2.12
N LEU A 294 -4.05 -6.89 0.95
CA LEU A 294 -3.46 -7.87 0.04
C LEU A 294 -2.23 -7.33 -0.71
N SER A 295 -2.08 -6.03 -0.86
CA SER A 295 -0.95 -5.42 -1.57
C SER A 295 0.32 -5.31 -0.73
N LEU A 296 0.21 -5.21 0.60
CA LEU A 296 1.37 -5.15 1.50
C LEU A 296 2.20 -6.44 1.50
N PRO A 297 1.61 -7.65 1.54
CA PRO A 297 2.32 -8.89 1.35
C PRO A 297 3.17 -8.93 0.08
N ALA A 298 2.68 -8.39 -1.03
CA ALA A 298 3.43 -8.32 -2.29
C ALA A 298 4.74 -7.54 -2.15
N SER A 299 4.73 -6.40 -1.45
CA SER A 299 5.95 -5.63 -1.18
C SER A 299 6.93 -6.40 -0.29
N CYS A 300 6.44 -7.15 0.70
CA CYS A 300 7.27 -7.98 1.56
C CYS A 300 7.90 -9.16 0.79
N ALA A 301 7.13 -9.82 -0.09
CA ALA A 301 7.63 -10.88 -0.95
C ALA A 301 8.69 -10.36 -1.94
N ALA A 302 8.48 -9.19 -2.53
CA ALA A 302 9.47 -8.51 -3.36
C ALA A 302 10.79 -8.27 -2.61
N ALA A 303 10.71 -7.74 -1.39
CA ALA A 303 11.86 -7.54 -0.52
C ALA A 303 12.57 -8.86 -0.20
N GLY A 304 11.81 -9.93 0.07
CA GLY A 304 12.34 -11.26 0.32
C GLY A 304 13.11 -11.83 -0.88
N LYS A 305 12.54 -11.75 -2.07
CA LYS A 305 13.20 -12.20 -3.33
C LYS A 305 14.47 -11.41 -3.62
N LEU A 306 14.44 -10.09 -3.44
CA LEU A 306 15.63 -9.25 -3.57
C LEU A 306 16.69 -9.60 -2.51
N ALA A 307 16.28 -9.89 -1.28
CA ALA A 307 17.20 -10.30 -0.22
C ALA A 307 17.92 -11.62 -0.55
N VAL A 308 17.22 -12.60 -1.14
CA VAL A 308 17.83 -13.85 -1.62
C VAL A 308 18.92 -13.55 -2.66
N LYS A 309 18.60 -12.71 -3.66
CA LYS A 309 19.57 -12.32 -4.71
C LYS A 309 20.81 -11.69 -4.09
N ILE A 310 20.62 -10.68 -3.25
CA ILE A 310 21.72 -9.96 -2.60
C ILE A 310 22.56 -10.89 -1.71
N ALA A 311 21.91 -11.74 -0.92
CA ALA A 311 22.61 -12.67 -0.03
C ALA A 311 23.47 -13.66 -0.81
N ARG A 312 22.94 -14.23 -1.90
CA ARG A 312 23.65 -15.17 -2.76
C ARG A 312 24.86 -14.54 -3.46
N GLU A 313 24.66 -13.42 -4.16
CA GLU A 313 25.71 -12.73 -4.89
C GLU A 313 26.84 -12.32 -3.95
N TRP A 314 26.51 -11.64 -2.86
CA TRP A 314 27.50 -11.19 -1.89
C TRP A 314 28.28 -12.31 -1.22
N SER A 315 27.60 -13.37 -0.79
CA SER A 315 28.23 -14.46 -0.08
C SER A 315 29.07 -15.38 -0.98
N ALA A 316 28.82 -15.39 -2.29
CA ALA A 316 29.66 -16.08 -3.27
C ALA A 316 30.96 -15.30 -3.57
N GLU A 317 30.91 -13.97 -3.60
CA GLU A 317 32.06 -13.12 -3.91
C GLU A 317 33.01 -12.93 -2.73
N ARG A 318 32.47 -12.85 -1.51
CA ARG A 318 33.28 -12.57 -0.34
C ARG A 318 33.97 -13.80 0.20
N VAL A 319 35.32 -13.81 0.15
CA VAL A 319 36.13 -14.91 0.68
C VAL A 319 36.64 -14.59 2.07
N GLN A 320 36.44 -15.49 3.03
CA GLN A 320 37.04 -15.49 4.37
C GLN A 320 37.47 -16.91 4.74
N TRP A 321 38.62 -17.04 5.42
CA TRP A 321 39.20 -18.33 5.79
C TRP A 321 39.34 -19.29 4.58
N GLY A 322 39.77 -18.73 3.43
CA GLY A 322 40.09 -19.49 2.23
C GLY A 322 38.93 -19.95 1.36
N ARG A 323 37.65 -19.61 1.70
CA ARG A 323 36.47 -19.98 0.91
C ARG A 323 35.38 -18.89 0.95
N PRO A 324 34.44 -18.88 -0.01
CA PRO A 324 33.30 -17.99 0.00
C PRO A 324 32.56 -18.04 1.32
N VAL A 325 32.10 -16.89 1.85
CA VAL A 325 31.41 -16.85 3.14
C VAL A 325 30.09 -17.62 3.13
N GLY A 326 29.46 -17.78 1.98
CA GLY A 326 28.24 -18.58 1.81
C GLY A 326 28.43 -20.09 2.09
N GLU A 327 29.68 -20.58 2.04
CA GLU A 327 30.02 -21.97 2.35
C GLU A 327 30.23 -22.23 3.86
N HIS A 328 30.25 -21.17 4.67
CA HIS A 328 30.29 -21.30 6.13
C HIS A 328 28.90 -21.55 6.66
N GLU A 329 28.74 -22.58 7.51
CA GLU A 329 27.44 -23.03 8.01
C GLU A 329 26.58 -21.91 8.60
N ALA A 330 27.16 -20.99 9.38
CA ALA A 330 26.46 -19.88 9.99
C ALA A 330 25.82 -18.94 8.95
N VAL A 331 26.50 -18.72 7.81
CA VAL A 331 25.98 -17.88 6.71
C VAL A 331 25.02 -18.68 5.83
N ALA A 332 25.35 -19.94 5.52
CA ALA A 332 24.51 -20.83 4.71
C ALA A 332 23.11 -21.00 5.37
N ARG A 333 23.06 -21.17 6.69
CA ARG A 333 21.79 -21.24 7.45
C ARG A 333 20.93 -19.98 7.27
N LYS A 334 21.54 -18.77 7.31
CA LYS A 334 20.83 -17.52 7.10
C LYS A 334 20.28 -17.40 5.69
N ILE A 335 21.09 -17.77 4.68
CA ILE A 335 20.66 -17.76 3.27
C ILE A 335 19.48 -18.73 3.07
N SER A 336 19.56 -19.93 3.64
CA SER A 336 18.50 -20.92 3.57
C SER A 336 17.21 -20.43 4.22
N PHE A 337 17.29 -19.79 5.39
CA PHE A 337 16.14 -19.16 6.04
C PHE A 337 15.53 -18.06 5.17
N ILE A 338 16.34 -17.17 4.62
CA ILE A 338 15.88 -16.07 3.74
C ILE A 338 15.17 -16.66 2.51
N ALA A 339 15.76 -17.67 1.86
CA ALA A 339 15.22 -18.27 0.65
C ALA A 339 13.88 -19.01 0.91
N ALA A 340 13.83 -19.86 1.94
CA ALA A 340 12.61 -20.57 2.30
C ALA A 340 11.49 -19.62 2.71
N THR A 341 11.82 -18.57 3.48
CA THR A 341 10.84 -17.58 3.91
C THR A 341 10.34 -16.75 2.72
N ALA A 342 11.22 -16.30 1.82
CA ALA A 342 10.81 -15.56 0.63
C ALA A 342 9.84 -16.36 -0.26
N TYR A 343 10.10 -17.66 -0.43
CA TYR A 343 9.18 -18.59 -1.12
C TYR A 343 7.82 -18.65 -0.43
N ALA A 344 7.80 -18.80 0.90
CA ALA A 344 6.56 -18.82 1.66
C ALA A 344 5.77 -17.51 1.56
N LEU A 345 6.46 -16.35 1.57
CA LEU A 345 5.81 -15.04 1.36
C LEU A 345 5.14 -14.95 -0.01
N GLU A 346 5.83 -15.39 -1.07
CA GLU A 346 5.28 -15.38 -2.43
C GLU A 346 4.06 -16.30 -2.53
N ALA A 347 4.13 -17.51 -1.97
CA ALA A 347 2.99 -18.45 -1.95
C ALA A 347 1.77 -17.86 -1.22
N VAL A 348 1.98 -17.17 -0.10
CA VAL A 348 0.90 -16.47 0.63
C VAL A 348 0.28 -15.36 -0.22
N VAL A 349 1.11 -14.57 -0.94
CA VAL A 349 0.62 -13.52 -1.85
C VAL A 349 -0.23 -14.12 -2.96
N GLU A 350 0.27 -15.16 -3.63
CA GLU A 350 -0.44 -15.77 -4.75
C GLU A 350 -1.76 -16.40 -4.31
N LEU A 351 -1.74 -17.20 -3.26
CA LEU A 351 -2.96 -17.84 -2.74
C LEU A 351 -4.00 -16.80 -2.30
N SER A 352 -3.61 -15.82 -1.47
CA SER A 352 -4.54 -14.81 -0.98
C SER A 352 -5.12 -13.94 -2.10
N SER A 353 -4.33 -13.68 -3.16
CA SER A 353 -4.77 -12.95 -4.35
C SER A 353 -5.81 -13.75 -5.15
N GLN A 354 -5.56 -15.04 -5.40
CA GLN A 354 -6.50 -15.93 -6.10
C GLN A 354 -7.81 -16.11 -5.33
N LEU A 355 -7.74 -16.21 -4.00
CA LEU A 355 -8.94 -16.25 -3.16
C LEU A 355 -9.76 -14.96 -3.28
N ALA A 356 -9.11 -13.80 -3.36
CA ALA A 356 -9.77 -12.52 -3.60
C ALA A 356 -10.41 -12.43 -4.99
N ASP A 357 -9.76 -12.96 -6.01
CA ASP A 357 -10.27 -13.01 -7.38
C ASP A 357 -11.56 -13.83 -7.49
N GLY A 358 -11.69 -14.88 -6.68
CA GLY A 358 -12.87 -15.74 -6.65
C GLY A 358 -14.16 -15.05 -6.20
N LYS A 359 -14.10 -13.92 -5.47
CA LYS A 359 -15.22 -13.09 -4.99
C LYS A 359 -16.35 -13.82 -4.26
N ARG A 360 -16.13 -15.07 -3.85
CA ARG A 360 -17.15 -15.94 -3.23
C ARG A 360 -16.94 -16.16 -1.74
N GLN A 361 -15.70 -16.06 -1.30
CA GLN A 361 -15.26 -16.44 0.03
C GLN A 361 -14.98 -15.22 0.90
N ASP A 362 -15.30 -15.33 2.19
CA ASP A 362 -14.83 -14.35 3.18
C ASP A 362 -13.32 -14.48 3.37
N ILE A 363 -12.58 -13.50 2.88
CA ILE A 363 -11.10 -13.48 2.92
C ILE A 363 -10.55 -12.51 3.98
N ARG A 364 -11.39 -11.97 4.85
CA ARG A 364 -10.96 -10.93 5.83
C ARG A 364 -9.89 -11.45 6.79
N ILE A 365 -10.02 -12.69 7.24
CA ILE A 365 -9.03 -13.33 8.12
C ILE A 365 -7.77 -13.66 7.32
N GLU A 366 -7.90 -14.25 6.14
CA GLU A 366 -6.76 -14.58 5.26
C GLU A 366 -5.96 -13.32 4.88
N ALA A 367 -6.63 -12.24 4.50
CA ALA A 367 -5.97 -10.96 4.20
C ALA A 367 -5.25 -10.38 5.42
N ALA A 368 -5.84 -10.49 6.62
CA ALA A 368 -5.21 -10.04 7.86
C ALA A 368 -4.00 -10.91 8.23
N LEU A 369 -4.12 -12.23 8.12
CA LEU A 369 -3.02 -13.18 8.37
C LEU A 369 -1.89 -13.02 7.35
N ALA A 370 -2.22 -12.86 6.06
CA ALA A 370 -1.24 -12.62 5.01
C ALA A 370 -0.44 -11.34 5.31
N LYS A 371 -1.13 -10.24 5.64
CA LYS A 371 -0.46 -8.98 6.01
C LYS A 371 0.42 -9.14 7.24
N LEU A 372 -0.07 -9.75 8.32
CA LEU A 372 0.67 -9.95 9.54
C LEU A 372 1.91 -10.83 9.29
N TYR A 373 1.70 -12.02 8.74
CA TYR A 373 2.78 -12.98 8.49
C TYR A 373 3.86 -12.40 7.58
N CYS A 374 3.47 -11.83 6.44
CA CYS A 374 4.43 -11.31 5.48
C CYS A 374 5.22 -10.12 6.03
N SER A 375 4.61 -9.22 6.80
CA SER A 375 5.33 -8.09 7.39
C SER A 375 6.31 -8.53 8.48
N GLU A 376 5.91 -9.45 9.38
CA GLU A 376 6.77 -9.94 10.46
C GLU A 376 7.94 -10.78 9.91
N MET A 377 7.67 -11.67 8.96
CA MET A 377 8.71 -12.51 8.35
C MET A 377 9.60 -11.71 7.41
N GLY A 378 9.06 -10.72 6.70
CA GLY A 378 9.85 -9.78 5.90
C GLY A 378 10.85 -9.02 6.76
N TRP A 379 10.45 -8.56 7.96
CA TRP A 379 11.36 -7.96 8.93
C TRP A 379 12.53 -8.90 9.29
N LYS A 380 12.21 -10.16 9.62
CA LYS A 380 13.23 -11.17 9.95
C LYS A 380 14.18 -11.44 8.79
N ILE A 381 13.69 -11.50 7.55
CA ILE A 381 14.53 -11.61 6.37
C ILE A 381 15.55 -10.47 6.30
N VAL A 382 15.11 -9.22 6.51
CA VAL A 382 16.00 -8.05 6.42
C VAL A 382 17.01 -8.05 7.56
N ASP A 383 16.62 -8.46 8.76
CA ASP A 383 17.52 -8.57 9.91
C ASP A 383 18.59 -9.65 9.67
N GLU A 384 18.21 -10.83 9.19
CA GLU A 384 19.13 -11.89 8.82
C GLU A 384 20.06 -11.48 7.66
N LEU A 385 19.57 -10.70 6.67
CA LEU A 385 20.38 -10.16 5.58
C LEU A 385 21.42 -9.14 6.05
N ALA A 386 21.15 -8.42 7.15
CA ALA A 386 22.06 -7.40 7.65
C ALA A 386 23.42 -7.97 8.09
N ASP A 387 23.45 -9.19 8.64
CA ASP A 387 24.66 -9.83 9.13
C ASP A 387 25.69 -10.15 8.01
N PRO A 388 25.34 -10.82 6.93
CA PRO A 388 26.22 -11.03 5.79
C PRO A 388 26.76 -9.72 5.18
N ARG A 389 25.99 -8.63 5.26
CA ARG A 389 26.33 -7.31 4.70
C ARG A 389 27.06 -6.37 5.67
N ARG A 390 27.16 -6.67 6.95
CA ARG A 390 27.83 -5.79 7.92
C ARG A 390 29.27 -5.43 7.53
N ALA A 391 29.97 -6.37 6.95
CA ALA A 391 31.31 -6.15 6.41
C ALA A 391 31.33 -5.10 5.28
N ARG A 392 30.36 -5.13 4.38
CA ARG A 392 30.25 -4.18 3.25
C ARG A 392 29.97 -2.75 3.70
N LEU A 393 29.16 -2.55 4.75
CA LEU A 393 28.92 -1.22 5.32
C LEU A 393 30.18 -0.64 5.94
N ARG A 394 31.04 -1.47 6.56
CA ARG A 394 32.36 -1.06 7.05
C ARG A 394 33.30 -0.71 5.90
N ASP A 395 33.36 -1.53 4.85
CA ASP A 395 34.20 -1.30 3.68
C ASP A 395 33.83 -0.01 2.94
N ARG A 396 32.52 0.30 2.79
CA ARG A 396 32.09 1.59 2.21
C ARG A 396 32.53 2.80 3.03
N ARG A 397 32.54 2.71 4.37
CA ARG A 397 33.05 3.79 5.21
C ARG A 397 34.58 3.92 5.08
N LEU A 398 35.29 2.82 4.93
CA LEU A 398 36.72 2.80 4.69
C LEU A 398 37.05 3.34 3.28
N ASP A 399 36.32 2.92 2.24
CA ASP A 399 36.47 3.44 0.87
C ASP A 399 36.15 4.95 0.78
N GLY A 400 35.15 5.42 1.51
CA GLY A 400 34.84 6.84 1.60
C GLY A 400 35.97 7.66 2.26
N ARG A 401 36.71 7.07 3.20
CA ARG A 401 37.90 7.69 3.83
C ARG A 401 39.11 7.63 2.92
N THR A 402 39.33 6.51 2.18
CA THR A 402 40.44 6.36 1.24
C THR A 402 40.27 7.22 0.00
N ARG A 403 39.04 7.44 -0.49
CA ARG A 403 38.77 8.39 -1.59
C ARG A 403 39.10 9.83 -1.21
N ARG A 404 38.93 10.23 0.04
CA ARG A 404 39.43 11.54 0.54
C ARG A 404 40.95 11.62 0.60
N ALA A 405 41.65 10.49 0.60
CA ALA A 405 43.12 10.40 0.60
C ALA A 405 43.75 10.20 -0.78
N GLY A 406 43.04 10.43 -1.90
CA GLY A 406 43.62 10.52 -3.26
C GLY A 406 44.05 9.21 -3.91
N ARG A 407 43.56 8.03 -3.52
CA ARG A 407 43.80 6.77 -4.21
C ARG A 407 42.79 6.49 -5.31
N PRO A 408 43.17 6.10 -6.54
CA PRO A 408 42.24 5.74 -7.58
C PRO A 408 41.45 4.47 -7.19
N GLY A 409 40.14 4.59 -7.05
CA GLY A 409 39.25 3.46 -6.78
C GLY A 409 39.07 2.60 -8.03
N ARG A 410 39.02 1.29 -7.90
CA ARG A 410 38.67 0.37 -8.98
C ARG A 410 37.25 0.64 -9.47
N ALA A 411 37.08 0.73 -10.80
CA ALA A 411 35.85 1.00 -11.49
C ALA A 411 34.72 -0.03 -11.24
N ASP A 412 35.07 -1.22 -10.74
CA ASP A 412 34.11 -2.32 -10.49
C ASP A 412 33.25 -2.16 -9.20
N ALA A 413 33.64 -1.28 -8.27
CA ALA A 413 32.85 -1.04 -7.06
C ALA A 413 31.55 -0.25 -7.32
N ALA A 414 31.45 0.41 -8.47
CA ALA A 414 30.30 1.24 -8.82
C ALA A 414 29.06 0.43 -9.24
N ARG A 415 29.22 -0.76 -9.81
CA ARG A 415 28.10 -1.59 -10.31
C ARG A 415 27.22 -2.19 -9.22
N HIS A 416 27.72 -2.30 -7.99
CA HIS A 416 26.95 -2.87 -6.86
C HIS A 416 26.45 -1.82 -5.87
N ALA A 417 26.61 -0.53 -6.19
CA ALA A 417 26.18 0.58 -5.33
C ALA A 417 24.67 0.83 -5.36
N ASP A 418 23.97 0.30 -6.35
CA ASP A 418 22.60 0.69 -6.72
C ASP A 418 21.48 -0.19 -6.15
N GLN A 419 21.71 -0.85 -5.01
CA GLN A 419 20.65 -1.68 -4.41
C GLN A 419 19.89 -0.91 -3.33
N PRO A 420 18.53 -0.95 -3.34
CA PRO A 420 17.69 -0.23 -2.38
C PRO A 420 17.92 -0.69 -0.94
N ASP A 421 17.73 0.22 0.01
CA ASP A 421 17.78 -0.11 1.44
C ASP A 421 16.49 -0.80 1.88
N LEU A 422 16.56 -2.11 2.05
CA LEU A 422 15.44 -2.95 2.43
C LEU A 422 14.90 -2.67 3.84
N ARG A 423 15.68 -2.03 4.73
CA ARG A 423 15.21 -1.68 6.08
C ARG A 423 14.14 -0.60 6.05
N GLY A 424 14.24 0.32 5.11
CA GLY A 424 13.21 1.34 4.91
C GLY A 424 11.85 0.80 4.49
N LEU A 425 11.82 -0.36 3.82
CA LEU A 425 10.60 -1.03 3.38
C LEU A 425 9.71 -1.51 4.53
N LEU A 426 10.30 -1.89 5.66
CA LEU A 426 9.61 -2.58 6.74
C LEU A 426 9.59 -1.78 8.05
N GLY A 427 10.46 -0.75 8.18
CA GLY A 427 10.65 -0.01 9.43
C GLY A 427 9.42 0.74 9.92
N ASP A 428 8.70 1.38 9.02
CA ASP A 428 7.55 2.20 9.38
C ASP A 428 6.30 1.37 9.77
N HIS A 429 6.23 0.10 9.31
CA HIS A 429 5.13 -0.79 9.70
C HIS A 429 5.36 -1.49 11.04
N ALA A 430 6.60 -1.66 11.47
CA ALA A 430 6.92 -2.29 12.77
C ALA A 430 6.80 -1.31 13.95
N ALA A 431 6.99 -0.01 13.74
CA ALA A 431 6.87 1.01 14.78
C ALA A 431 5.43 1.20 15.30
N VAL A 432 4.42 0.81 14.50
CA VAL A 432 2.99 0.95 14.86
C VAL A 432 2.51 -0.17 15.80
N HIS A 433 3.29 -1.23 16.02
CA HIS A 433 2.83 -2.43 16.74
C HIS A 433 3.70 -2.87 17.93
N ARG A 434 4.50 -1.97 18.52
CA ARG A 434 5.07 -2.25 19.85
C ARG A 434 4.18 -1.63 20.93
N PRO A 435 3.82 -2.40 21.99
CA PRO A 435 3.02 -1.89 23.12
C PRO A 435 3.73 -0.77 23.88
#